data_291949f0009e18074b4d5f19fdb95535
#
_entry.id   291949f0009e18074b4d5f19fdb95535
#
_cell.length_a   1.000
_cell.length_b   1.000
_cell.length_c   1.000
_cell.angle_alpha   90.00
_cell.angle_beta   90.00
_cell.angle_gamma   90.00
#
_symmetry.space_group_name_H-M   'P 1'
#
loop_
_entity.id
_entity.type
_entity.pdbx_description
1 polymer ?
#
loop_
_entity_poly.entity_id
_entity_poly.type
_entity_poly.pdbx_seq_one_letter_code
_entity_poly.pdbx_strand_id
1 'polypeptide(L)'
;MSSKAASFVRFTVQEGKLEEVVAALKDKAPGYRSLPGVLSLTFAQTGAQEIRSCAVYDSMASLETNGPALKETLASVISLLAEGGFERAVGEVVVEA
;
A
#
# COMPACT_ATOMS: atom_id res chain seq x y z
N MET A 1 19.39 -15.08 9.04
CA MET A 1 19.05 -13.65 8.92
C MET A 1 17.86 -13.50 7.99
N SER A 2 16.78 -12.95 8.47
CA SER A 2 15.61 -12.76 7.61
C SER A 2 15.77 -11.51 6.77
N SER A 3 15.47 -11.63 5.48
CA SER A 3 15.47 -10.50 4.57
C SER A 3 14.20 -9.66 4.77
N LYS A 4 14.32 -8.37 4.53
CA LYS A 4 13.16 -7.49 4.47
C LYS A 4 12.29 -7.89 3.28
N ALA A 5 11.01 -7.54 3.35
CA ALA A 5 10.07 -7.76 2.28
C ALA A 5 9.44 -6.43 1.86
N ALA A 6 9.00 -6.35 0.61
CA ALA A 6 8.35 -5.16 0.08
C ALA A 6 7.06 -5.52 -0.62
N SER A 7 6.08 -4.63 -0.52
CA SER A 7 4.80 -4.73 -1.19
C SER A 7 4.62 -3.49 -2.05
N PHE A 8 4.28 -3.70 -3.30
CA PHE A 8 4.02 -2.63 -4.26
C PHE A 8 2.57 -2.73 -4.70
N VAL A 9 1.85 -1.62 -4.67
CA VAL A 9 0.46 -1.58 -5.10
C VAL A 9 0.29 -0.46 -6.12
N ARG A 10 -0.43 -0.76 -7.20
CA ARG A 10 -0.86 0.23 -8.16
C ARG A 10 -2.37 0.38 -8.04
N PHE A 11 -2.81 1.60 -7.78
CA PHE A 11 -4.22 1.96 -7.72
C PHE A 11 -4.56 2.77 -8.95
N THR A 12 -5.59 2.34 -9.70
CA THR A 12 -6.19 3.15 -10.75
C THR A 12 -7.52 3.67 -10.20
N VAL A 13 -7.65 4.98 -10.09
CA VAL A 13 -8.76 5.64 -9.42
C VAL A 13 -9.82 6.03 -10.45
N GLN A 14 -11.10 5.98 -10.07
CA GLN A 14 -12.17 6.49 -10.91
C GLN A 14 -11.93 7.98 -11.18
N GLU A 15 -12.30 8.43 -12.37
CA GLU A 15 -12.19 9.83 -12.74
C GLU A 15 -12.94 10.72 -11.72
N GLY A 16 -12.27 11.78 -11.26
CA GLY A 16 -12.81 12.71 -10.28
C GLY A 16 -12.75 12.25 -8.83
N LYS A 17 -12.18 11.07 -8.54
CA LYS A 17 -12.12 10.52 -7.18
C LYS A 17 -10.73 10.56 -6.54
N LEU A 18 -9.74 11.11 -7.22
CA LEU A 18 -8.37 11.10 -6.72
C LEU A 18 -8.24 11.80 -5.36
N GLU A 19 -8.85 12.95 -5.18
CA GLU A 19 -8.77 13.70 -3.92
C GLU A 19 -9.38 12.92 -2.75
N GLU A 20 -10.48 12.20 -3.00
CA GLU A 20 -11.11 11.35 -1.97
C GLU A 20 -10.20 10.19 -1.58
N VAL A 21 -9.54 9.57 -2.57
CA VAL A 21 -8.59 8.48 -2.32
C VAL A 21 -7.41 8.99 -1.50
N VAL A 22 -6.82 10.11 -1.90
CA VAL A 22 -5.69 10.70 -1.18
C VAL A 22 -6.07 11.04 0.27
N ALA A 23 -7.25 11.62 0.48
CA ALA A 23 -7.73 11.94 1.82
C ALA A 23 -7.90 10.68 2.68
N ALA A 24 -8.47 9.62 2.11
CA ALA A 24 -8.64 8.34 2.81
C ALA A 24 -7.30 7.72 3.18
N LEU A 25 -6.33 7.76 2.27
CA LEU A 25 -4.99 7.24 2.53
C LEU A 25 -4.27 8.03 3.61
N LYS A 26 -4.37 9.35 3.59
CA LYS A 26 -3.78 10.21 4.63
C LYS A 26 -4.35 9.89 6.01
N ASP A 27 -5.64 9.60 6.08
CA ASP A 27 -6.32 9.26 7.32
C ASP A 27 -5.88 7.89 7.86
N LYS A 28 -5.74 6.89 6.99
CA LYS A 28 -5.50 5.50 7.38
C LYS A 28 -4.03 5.08 7.45
N ALA A 29 -3.18 5.69 6.64
CA ALA A 29 -1.79 5.28 6.53
C ALA A 29 -0.99 5.32 7.84
N PRO A 30 -1.12 6.35 8.69
CA PRO A 30 -0.38 6.36 9.96
C PRO A 30 -0.66 5.17 10.86
N GLY A 31 -1.91 4.72 10.92
CA GLY A 31 -2.29 3.54 11.70
C GLY A 31 -1.63 2.27 11.18
N TYR A 32 -1.65 2.08 9.88
CA TYR A 32 -0.99 0.93 9.26
C TYR A 32 0.53 0.97 9.48
N ARG A 33 1.14 2.15 9.28
CA ARG A 33 2.59 2.34 9.47
C ARG A 33 3.04 2.00 10.89
N SER A 34 2.18 2.18 11.89
CA SER A 34 2.52 1.92 13.29
C SER A 34 2.44 0.44 13.68
N LEU A 35 1.95 -0.43 12.79
CA LEU A 35 1.84 -1.86 13.09
C LEU A 35 3.22 -2.52 13.20
N PRO A 36 3.36 -3.55 14.07
CA PRO A 36 4.63 -4.27 14.20
C PRO A 36 5.12 -4.83 12.87
N GLY A 37 6.38 -4.63 12.57
CA GLY A 37 7.02 -5.16 11.37
C GLY A 37 6.91 -4.27 10.15
N VAL A 38 6.10 -3.21 10.17
CA VAL A 38 6.01 -2.25 9.07
C VAL A 38 7.09 -1.19 9.26
N LEU A 39 8.07 -1.18 8.36
CA LEU A 39 9.23 -0.27 8.45
C LEU A 39 8.99 1.05 7.73
N SER A 40 8.29 1.02 6.60
CA SER A 40 7.98 2.22 5.84
C SER A 40 6.72 2.01 5.02
N LEU A 41 6.07 3.12 4.68
CA LEU A 41 4.88 3.13 3.83
C LEU A 41 4.86 4.46 3.08
N THR A 42 4.83 4.39 1.76
CA THR A 42 4.84 5.56 0.90
C THR A 42 3.80 5.41 -0.19
N PHE A 43 3.03 6.46 -0.44
CA PHE A 43 2.12 6.56 -1.58
C PHE A 43 2.56 7.74 -2.42
N ALA A 44 2.65 7.53 -3.74
CA ALA A 44 3.00 8.60 -4.68
C ALA A 44 2.00 8.65 -5.82
N GLN A 45 1.60 9.84 -6.22
CA GLN A 45 0.79 10.01 -7.41
C GLN A 45 1.68 9.88 -8.64
N THR A 46 1.39 8.91 -9.49
CA THR A 46 2.19 8.59 -10.68
C THR A 46 1.46 8.85 -11.99
N GLY A 47 0.24 9.38 -11.90
CA GLY A 47 -0.56 9.76 -13.06
C GLY A 47 -1.80 10.51 -12.60
N ALA A 48 -2.60 11.01 -13.55
CA ALA A 48 -3.82 11.76 -13.25
C ALA A 48 -4.83 10.93 -12.43
N GLN A 49 -4.85 9.62 -12.63
CA GLN A 49 -5.74 8.68 -11.94
C GLN A 49 -4.98 7.51 -11.34
N GLU A 50 -3.67 7.67 -11.11
CA GLU A 50 -2.84 6.58 -10.63
C GLU A 50 -2.05 6.95 -9.40
N ILE A 51 -2.08 6.05 -8.42
CA ILE A 51 -1.25 6.13 -7.21
C ILE A 51 -0.50 4.81 -7.09
N ARG A 52 0.78 4.86 -6.76
CA ARG A 52 1.57 3.67 -6.45
C ARG A 52 2.04 3.75 -5.02
N SER A 53 2.08 2.60 -4.37
CA SER A 53 2.60 2.52 -3.00
C SER A 53 3.76 1.55 -2.92
N CYS A 54 4.61 1.82 -1.95
CA CYS A 54 5.67 0.89 -1.55
C CYS A 54 5.65 0.79 -0.04
N ALA A 55 5.53 -0.41 0.47
CA ALA A 55 5.62 -0.69 1.90
C ALA A 55 6.77 -1.66 2.11
N VAL A 56 7.62 -1.39 3.10
CA VAL A 56 8.72 -2.27 3.46
C VAL A 56 8.46 -2.85 4.85
N TYR A 57 8.69 -4.13 4.98
CA TYR A 57 8.47 -4.91 6.21
C TYR A 57 9.78 -5.53 6.66
N ASP A 58 9.91 -5.80 7.94
CA ASP A 58 11.12 -6.41 8.50
C ASP A 58 11.33 -7.86 8.03
N SER A 59 10.26 -8.53 7.55
CA SER A 59 10.33 -9.90 7.03
C SER A 59 9.10 -10.20 6.18
N MET A 60 9.17 -11.28 5.40
CA MET A 60 8.02 -11.77 4.64
C MET A 60 6.90 -12.22 5.59
N ALA A 61 7.25 -12.78 6.73
CA ALA A 61 6.26 -13.19 7.74
C ALA A 61 5.48 -11.98 8.25
N SER A 62 6.14 -10.86 8.50
CA SER A 62 5.46 -9.61 8.91
C SER A 62 4.55 -9.08 7.81
N LEU A 63 4.98 -9.15 6.56
CA LEU A 63 4.15 -8.75 5.41
C LEU A 63 2.86 -9.57 5.37
N GLU A 64 2.97 -10.87 5.51
CA GLU A 64 1.81 -11.78 5.50
C GLU A 64 0.91 -11.56 6.71
N THR A 65 1.48 -11.40 7.90
CA THR A 65 0.73 -11.16 9.13
C THR A 65 -0.09 -9.87 9.05
N ASN A 66 0.44 -8.84 8.39
CA ASN A 66 -0.23 -7.55 8.26
C ASN A 66 -1.19 -7.48 7.06
N GLY A 67 -1.35 -8.55 6.30
CA GLY A 67 -2.25 -8.61 5.15
C GLY A 67 -3.70 -8.24 5.48
N PRO A 68 -4.33 -8.85 6.51
CA PRO A 68 -5.69 -8.49 6.89
C PRO A 68 -5.85 -7.02 7.29
N ALA A 69 -4.86 -6.46 7.99
CA ALA A 69 -4.88 -5.05 8.38
C ALA A 69 -4.77 -4.12 7.17
N LEU A 70 -4.00 -4.52 6.15
CA LEU A 70 -3.91 -3.76 4.91
C LEU A 70 -5.25 -3.73 4.19
N LYS A 71 -5.92 -4.87 4.12
CA LYS A 71 -7.26 -4.99 3.53
C LYS A 71 -8.25 -4.04 4.21
N GLU A 72 -8.23 -4.02 5.54
CA GLU A 72 -9.09 -3.15 6.33
C GLU A 72 -8.74 -1.67 6.09
N THR A 73 -7.45 -1.35 6.06
CA THR A 73 -6.96 -0.01 5.79
C THR A 73 -7.43 0.50 4.42
N LEU A 74 -7.45 -0.37 3.42
CA LEU A 74 -7.82 0.00 2.05
C LEU A 74 -9.30 -0.16 1.75
N ALA A 75 -10.12 -0.64 2.69
CA ALA A 75 -11.54 -0.91 2.46
C ALA A 75 -12.30 0.32 1.93
N SER A 76 -12.02 1.51 2.48
CA SER A 76 -12.67 2.74 2.04
C SER A 76 -12.16 3.25 0.69
N VAL A 77 -11.02 2.77 0.24
CA VAL A 77 -10.39 3.17 -1.03
C VAL A 77 -10.90 2.32 -2.19
N ILE A 78 -11.13 1.04 -1.94
CA ILE A 78 -11.49 0.07 -3.00
C ILE A 78 -12.72 0.51 -3.80
N SER A 79 -13.74 1.06 -3.15
CA SER A 79 -14.95 1.52 -3.82
C SER A 79 -14.72 2.73 -4.73
N LEU A 80 -13.60 3.40 -4.59
CA LEU A 80 -13.23 4.59 -5.37
C LEU A 80 -12.32 4.25 -6.55
N LEU A 81 -11.93 2.98 -6.68
CA LEU A 81 -11.05 2.53 -7.75
C LEU A 81 -11.84 2.21 -9.02
N ALA A 82 -11.18 2.35 -10.17
CA ALA A 82 -11.71 1.89 -11.44
C ALA A 82 -11.75 0.35 -11.44
N GLU A 83 -12.55 -0.24 -12.33
CA GLU A 83 -12.61 -1.69 -12.49
C GLU A 83 -11.20 -2.24 -12.80
N GLY A 84 -10.79 -3.26 -12.07
CA GLY A 84 -9.44 -3.81 -12.21
C GLY A 84 -8.33 -2.87 -11.72
N GLY A 85 -8.69 -1.84 -10.98
CA GLY A 85 -7.77 -0.77 -10.58
C GLY A 85 -6.89 -1.07 -9.36
N PHE A 86 -6.73 -2.33 -8.99
CA PHE A 86 -5.88 -2.73 -7.88
C PHE A 86 -4.94 -3.84 -8.33
N GLU A 87 -3.64 -3.56 -8.33
CA GLU A 87 -2.62 -4.57 -8.62
C GLU A 87 -1.59 -4.55 -7.50
N ARG A 88 -1.23 -5.73 -7.01
CA ARG A 88 -0.26 -5.87 -5.93
C ARG A 88 0.83 -6.86 -6.33
N ALA A 89 2.07 -6.49 -6.05
CA ALA A 89 3.22 -7.39 -6.17
C ALA A 89 3.98 -7.36 -4.85
N VAL A 90 4.45 -8.51 -4.43
CA VAL A 90 5.24 -8.63 -3.21
C VAL A 90 6.53 -9.37 -3.51
N GLY A 91 7.57 -9.08 -2.77
CA GLY A 91 8.83 -9.74 -2.96
C GLY A 91 9.80 -9.51 -1.82
N GLU A 92 10.86 -10.30 -1.81
CA GLU A 92 11.96 -10.15 -0.88
C GLU A 92 12.86 -9.01 -1.34
N VAL A 93 13.30 -8.16 -0.41
CA VAL A 93 14.27 -7.12 -0.75
C VAL A 93 15.62 -7.79 -1.01
N VAL A 94 16.13 -7.62 -2.22
CA VAL A 94 17.39 -8.25 -2.65
C VAL A 94 18.57 -7.28 -2.69
N VAL A 95 18.29 -5.98 -2.78
CA VAL A 95 19.32 -4.93 -2.74
C VAL A 95 18.77 -3.74 -1.95
N GLU A 96 19.55 -3.26 -1.02
CA GLU A 96 19.23 -2.08 -0.23
C GLU A 96 20.49 -1.22 -0.15
N ALA A 97 20.40 0.00 -0.64
CA ALA A 97 21.54 0.92 -0.65
C ALA A 97 21.50 1.90 0.52
#